data_880ff1809fc586523f96a7c1c57cebcc
#
_entry.id   880ff1809fc586523f96a7c1c57cebcc
#
_cell.length_a   1.000
_cell.length_b   1.000
_cell.length_c   1.000
_cell.angle_alpha   90.00
_cell.angle_beta   90.00
_cell.angle_gamma   90.00
#
_symmetry.space_group_name_H-M   'P 1'
#
loop_
_entity.id
_entity.type
_entity.pdbx_description
1 polymer ?
#
loop_
_entity_poly.entity_id
_entity_poly.type
_entity_poly.pdbx_seq_one_letter_code
_entity_poly.pdbx_strand_id
1 'polypeptide(L)'
;YKTTGYDHKTCFDLCKGVTEGTAEYEFIIREIDMVSAELKRMAQLDIPVLWRPLHEANGNWFWWGNHDEQHREAYKKLWYMIFDRMENYHKLTNLIWVWNGQDKCMEVNPNTFDICGDDIYSVKEYDHSSQKQRFEYMTELAHGKMITLSECGYIPDPDEMKKDNAMWLWWLPWWGEFVYKREGYKPVFDKDGYTVINEKYMTEDFMKRVMAHPDVIMSE
;
A
#
# COMPACT_ATOMS: atom_id res chain seq x y z
N TYR A 1 20.50 6.10 -11.78
CA TYR A 1 19.87 4.93 -11.15
C TYR A 1 18.72 4.46 -12.02
N LYS A 2 18.46 3.13 -12.09
CA LYS A 2 17.27 2.62 -12.73
C LYS A 2 16.07 2.89 -11.83
N THR A 3 15.04 3.48 -12.38
CA THR A 3 13.81 3.82 -11.66
C THR A 3 12.93 2.57 -11.46
N THR A 4 13.25 1.77 -10.46
CA THR A 4 12.45 0.59 -10.09
C THR A 4 12.51 0.40 -8.57
N GLY A 5 11.38 -0.04 -7.98
CA GLY A 5 11.31 -0.37 -6.57
C GLY A 5 12.03 -1.69 -6.22
N TYR A 6 12.13 -2.62 -7.18
CA TYR A 6 12.70 -3.94 -6.91
C TYR A 6 14.21 -3.91 -6.74
N ASP A 7 14.70 -4.45 -5.61
CA ASP A 7 16.11 -4.47 -5.24
C ASP A 7 17.00 -5.10 -6.30
N HIS A 8 16.64 -6.27 -6.81
CA HIS A 8 17.42 -6.96 -7.84
C HIS A 8 17.51 -6.24 -9.21
N LYS A 9 16.79 -5.12 -9.39
CA LYS A 9 16.76 -4.31 -10.62
C LYS A 9 17.38 -2.92 -10.46
N THR A 10 17.82 -2.58 -9.26
CA THR A 10 18.47 -1.29 -8.97
C THR A 10 19.81 -1.50 -8.29
N CYS A 11 20.69 -0.55 -8.39
CA CYS A 11 21.93 -0.46 -7.62
C CYS A 11 21.87 0.66 -6.57
N PHE A 12 20.66 1.08 -6.21
CA PHE A 12 20.46 2.14 -5.23
C PHE A 12 20.77 1.63 -3.82
N ASP A 13 21.61 2.35 -3.10
CA ASP A 13 22.03 2.04 -1.73
C ASP A 13 21.20 2.89 -0.76
N LEU A 14 20.26 2.24 -0.06
CA LEU A 14 19.37 2.90 0.90
C LEU A 14 20.17 3.57 2.03
N CYS A 15 21.21 2.91 2.54
CA CYS A 15 21.99 3.46 3.66
C CYS A 15 22.71 4.75 3.29
N LYS A 16 23.19 4.85 2.04
CA LYS A 16 23.69 6.11 1.49
C LYS A 16 22.56 7.10 1.23
N GLY A 17 21.40 6.63 0.76
CA GLY A 17 20.23 7.47 0.51
C GLY A 17 19.74 8.26 1.74
N VAL A 18 20.03 7.77 2.94
CA VAL A 18 19.70 8.45 4.21
C VAL A 18 20.94 9.07 4.91
N THR A 19 22.06 9.16 4.21
CA THR A 19 23.31 9.75 4.70
C THR A 19 23.59 11.05 3.98
N GLU A 20 23.45 12.17 4.67
CA GLU A 20 23.67 13.52 4.12
C GLU A 20 25.05 13.66 3.48
N GLY A 21 25.11 14.38 2.34
CA GLY A 21 26.33 14.61 1.57
C GLY A 21 26.69 13.49 0.58
N THR A 22 25.89 12.42 0.49
CA THR A 22 26.06 11.39 -0.54
C THR A 22 25.26 11.73 -1.81
N ALA A 23 25.66 11.18 -2.94
CA ALA A 23 24.93 11.37 -4.19
C ALA A 23 23.52 10.71 -4.14
N GLU A 24 23.39 9.61 -3.42
CA GLU A 24 22.13 8.92 -3.18
C GLU A 24 21.17 9.76 -2.33
N TYR A 25 21.67 10.46 -1.31
CA TYR A 25 20.87 11.38 -0.50
C TYR A 25 20.34 12.53 -1.34
N GLU A 26 21.20 13.19 -2.11
CA GLU A 26 20.79 14.29 -3.00
C GLU A 26 19.80 13.82 -4.07
N PHE A 27 19.92 12.57 -4.52
CA PHE A 27 18.93 11.96 -5.41
C PHE A 27 17.58 11.81 -4.73
N ILE A 28 17.52 11.24 -3.51
CA ILE A 28 16.28 11.09 -2.74
C ILE A 28 15.61 12.44 -2.49
N ILE A 29 16.36 13.44 -2.05
CA ILE A 29 15.81 14.78 -1.79
C ILE A 29 15.15 15.34 -3.05
N ARG A 30 15.83 15.24 -4.19
CA ARG A 30 15.28 15.71 -5.47
C ARG A 30 14.01 14.96 -5.88
N GLU A 31 13.97 13.63 -5.69
CA GLU A 31 12.78 12.82 -6.02
C GLU A 31 11.60 13.20 -5.11
N ILE A 32 11.84 13.40 -3.81
CA ILE A 32 10.80 13.88 -2.88
C ILE A 32 10.28 15.25 -3.34
N ASP A 33 11.15 16.18 -3.72
CA ASP A 33 10.77 17.52 -4.18
C ASP A 33 9.93 17.48 -5.45
N MET A 34 10.31 16.62 -6.41
CA MET A 34 9.57 16.45 -7.66
C MET A 34 8.15 15.92 -7.40
N VAL A 35 8.02 14.88 -6.58
CA VAL A 35 6.71 14.31 -6.21
C VAL A 35 5.90 15.34 -5.42
N SER A 36 6.52 16.04 -4.48
CA SER A 36 5.85 17.07 -3.68
C SER A 36 5.28 18.21 -4.54
N ALA A 37 5.97 18.58 -5.63
CA ALA A 37 5.46 19.58 -6.55
C ALA A 37 4.15 19.16 -7.22
N GLU A 38 4.01 17.89 -7.61
CA GLU A 38 2.78 17.35 -8.18
C GLU A 38 1.66 17.21 -7.13
N LEU A 39 2.00 16.74 -5.93
CA LEU A 39 1.03 16.67 -4.81
C LEU A 39 0.51 18.06 -4.42
N LYS A 40 1.35 19.07 -4.50
CA LYS A 40 0.96 20.46 -4.25
C LYS A 40 -0.05 20.99 -5.28
N ARG A 41 0.04 20.54 -6.54
CA ARG A 41 -0.96 20.86 -7.56
C ARG A 41 -2.34 20.27 -7.21
N MET A 42 -2.34 19.03 -6.66
CA MET A 42 -3.58 18.43 -6.15
C MET A 42 -4.13 19.20 -4.95
N ALA A 43 -3.28 19.63 -4.02
CA ALA A 43 -3.67 20.45 -2.88
C ALA A 43 -4.32 21.78 -3.30
N GLN A 44 -3.85 22.41 -4.37
CA GLN A 44 -4.44 23.63 -4.92
C GLN A 44 -5.85 23.43 -5.50
N LEU A 45 -6.22 22.19 -5.78
CA LEU A 45 -7.56 21.79 -6.26
C LEU A 45 -8.40 21.16 -5.15
N ASP A 46 -7.99 21.27 -3.89
CA ASP A 46 -8.62 20.65 -2.72
C ASP A 46 -8.81 19.13 -2.85
N ILE A 47 -7.90 18.44 -3.57
CA ILE A 47 -7.95 16.99 -3.74
C ILE A 47 -7.13 16.32 -2.62
N PRO A 48 -7.76 15.57 -1.70
CA PRO A 48 -7.05 14.77 -0.72
C PRO A 48 -6.39 13.55 -1.40
N VAL A 49 -5.21 13.17 -0.90
CA VAL A 49 -4.44 12.05 -1.45
C VAL A 49 -4.14 11.04 -0.35
N LEU A 50 -4.54 9.78 -0.54
CA LEU A 50 -4.04 8.65 0.24
C LEU A 50 -2.59 8.39 -0.18
N TRP A 51 -1.64 8.81 0.67
CA TRP A 51 -0.22 8.72 0.38
C TRP A 51 0.39 7.51 1.08
N ARG A 52 0.73 6.46 0.29
CA ARG A 52 1.27 5.19 0.77
C ARG A 52 2.68 4.94 0.22
N PRO A 53 3.68 5.67 0.68
CA PRO A 53 5.06 5.47 0.24
C PRO A 53 5.68 4.24 0.91
N LEU A 54 6.71 3.66 0.27
CA LEU A 54 7.57 2.62 0.83
C LEU A 54 6.80 1.40 1.37
N HIS A 55 5.78 0.96 0.63
CA HIS A 55 4.93 -0.17 1.02
C HIS A 55 5.70 -1.49 1.12
N GLU A 56 5.11 -2.46 1.81
CA GLU A 56 5.65 -3.83 1.98
C GLU A 56 7.10 -3.86 2.50
N ALA A 57 7.44 -2.92 3.38
CA ALA A 57 8.81 -2.77 3.85
C ALA A 57 9.30 -3.95 4.69
N ASN A 58 8.41 -4.80 5.24
CA ASN A 58 8.75 -6.03 5.93
C ASN A 58 9.39 -7.10 5.03
N GLY A 59 9.14 -7.03 3.71
CA GLY A 59 9.75 -7.90 2.71
C GLY A 59 11.14 -7.42 2.26
N ASN A 60 11.80 -8.25 1.46
CA ASN A 60 13.16 -7.97 0.95
C ASN A 60 13.21 -7.82 -0.57
N TRP A 61 12.06 -7.67 -1.23
CA TRP A 61 12.01 -7.51 -2.69
C TRP A 61 12.17 -6.07 -3.17
N PHE A 62 11.94 -5.09 -2.31
CA PHE A 62 12.17 -3.68 -2.61
C PHE A 62 13.50 -3.19 -2.02
N TRP A 63 14.12 -2.20 -2.64
CA TRP A 63 15.38 -1.61 -2.19
C TRP A 63 15.26 -0.88 -0.83
N TRP A 64 14.05 -0.52 -0.40
CA TRP A 64 13.76 0.04 0.92
C TRP A 64 13.34 -1.02 1.96
N GLY A 65 13.34 -2.29 1.58
CA GLY A 65 12.80 -3.37 2.39
C GLY A 65 13.73 -3.90 3.48
N ASN A 66 13.25 -4.91 4.18
CA ASN A 66 13.91 -5.55 5.31
C ASN A 66 14.98 -6.55 4.86
N HIS A 67 16.17 -6.07 4.53
CA HIS A 67 17.31 -6.93 4.19
C HIS A 67 18.10 -7.34 5.45
N ASP A 68 18.30 -6.39 6.38
CA ASP A 68 19.01 -6.57 7.65
C ASP A 68 18.65 -5.44 8.63
N GLU A 69 19.28 -5.43 9.80
CA GLU A 69 19.05 -4.39 10.82
C GLU A 69 19.42 -2.98 10.33
N GLN A 70 20.49 -2.85 9.57
CA GLN A 70 20.92 -1.56 9.04
C GLN A 70 19.90 -1.00 8.04
N HIS A 71 19.32 -1.86 7.19
CA HIS A 71 18.26 -1.48 6.26
C HIS A 71 16.98 -1.09 6.99
N ARG A 72 16.60 -1.78 8.08
CA ARG A 72 15.44 -1.40 8.89
C ARG A 72 15.57 0.02 9.47
N GLU A 73 16.73 0.33 10.02
CA GLU A 73 16.98 1.68 10.55
C GLU A 73 17.05 2.74 9.42
N ALA A 74 17.63 2.40 8.28
CA ALA A 74 17.67 3.26 7.11
C ALA A 74 16.25 3.51 6.52
N TYR A 75 15.39 2.49 6.49
CA TYR A 75 13.97 2.63 6.13
C TYR A 75 13.25 3.66 7.02
N LYS A 76 13.38 3.54 8.34
CA LYS A 76 12.77 4.48 9.27
C LYS A 76 13.25 5.91 9.06
N LYS A 77 14.57 6.08 8.83
CA LYS A 77 15.14 7.40 8.48
C LYS A 77 14.56 7.93 7.18
N LEU A 78 14.45 7.09 6.13
CA LEU A 78 13.86 7.49 4.86
C LEU A 78 12.39 7.91 5.03
N TRP A 79 11.61 7.15 5.81
CA TRP A 79 10.23 7.52 6.14
C TRP A 79 10.15 8.92 6.74
N TYR A 80 10.98 9.21 7.76
CA TYR A 80 10.99 10.53 8.39
C TYR A 80 11.50 11.63 7.48
N MET A 81 12.46 11.35 6.60
CA MET A 81 12.92 12.31 5.59
C MET A 81 11.77 12.69 4.63
N ILE A 82 11.01 11.71 4.15
CA ILE A 82 9.86 11.95 3.27
C ILE A 82 8.80 12.77 4.04
N PHE A 83 8.44 12.32 5.24
CA PHE A 83 7.43 12.98 6.07
C PHE A 83 7.81 14.44 6.37
N ASP A 84 8.99 14.66 6.92
CA ASP A 84 9.45 16.02 7.28
C ASP A 84 9.52 16.95 6.06
N ARG A 85 10.03 16.45 4.95
CA ARG A 85 10.16 17.27 3.75
C ARG A 85 8.81 17.62 3.13
N MET A 86 7.86 16.68 3.09
CA MET A 86 6.52 16.93 2.56
C MET A 86 5.68 17.81 3.48
N GLU A 87 5.64 17.50 4.78
CA GLU A 87 4.81 18.22 5.75
C GLU A 87 5.43 19.56 6.16
N ASN A 88 6.73 19.57 6.51
CA ASN A 88 7.35 20.72 7.14
C ASN A 88 8.05 21.66 6.12
N TYR A 89 8.68 21.13 5.09
CA TYR A 89 9.35 21.95 4.07
C TYR A 89 8.37 22.39 2.97
N HIS A 90 7.68 21.44 2.31
CA HIS A 90 6.73 21.74 1.24
C HIS A 90 5.36 22.21 1.71
N LYS A 91 5.03 22.01 2.99
CA LYS A 91 3.75 22.38 3.61
C LYS A 91 2.54 21.74 2.88
N LEU A 92 2.64 20.47 2.56
CA LEU A 92 1.53 19.72 1.99
C LEU A 92 0.50 19.42 3.11
N THR A 93 -0.76 19.76 2.88
CA THR A 93 -1.85 19.63 3.87
C THR A 93 -2.98 18.73 3.39
N ASN A 94 -2.81 18.12 2.22
CA ASN A 94 -3.81 17.28 1.57
C ASN A 94 -3.45 15.79 1.60
N LEU A 95 -2.41 15.40 2.33
CA LEU A 95 -1.98 14.01 2.43
C LEU A 95 -2.65 13.31 3.61
N ILE A 96 -3.16 12.12 3.36
CA ILE A 96 -3.58 11.15 4.37
C ILE A 96 -2.53 10.04 4.32
N TRP A 97 -1.68 9.98 5.34
CA TRP A 97 -0.53 9.09 5.36
C TRP A 97 -0.93 7.66 5.68
N VAL A 98 -0.58 6.73 4.80
CA VAL A 98 -0.81 5.30 4.98
C VAL A 98 0.54 4.60 5.18
N TRP A 99 0.82 4.19 6.42
CA TRP A 99 1.99 3.38 6.70
C TRP A 99 1.71 1.91 6.40
N ASN A 100 2.56 1.31 5.58
CA ASN A 100 2.43 -0.07 5.12
C ASN A 100 3.75 -0.84 5.31
N GLY A 101 4.34 -0.72 6.51
CA GLY A 101 5.54 -1.47 6.88
C GLY A 101 5.25 -2.91 7.28
N GLN A 102 4.02 -3.24 7.64
CA GLN A 102 3.43 -4.56 7.85
C GLN A 102 4.06 -5.41 8.97
N ASP A 103 5.10 -4.93 9.63
CA ASP A 103 5.76 -5.66 10.71
C ASP A 103 6.35 -4.71 11.75
N LYS A 104 6.39 -5.17 13.00
CA LYS A 104 6.91 -4.40 14.13
C LYS A 104 8.37 -3.97 13.94
N CYS A 105 9.19 -4.76 13.26
CA CYS A 105 10.58 -4.39 13.02
C CYS A 105 10.74 -3.17 12.10
N MET A 106 9.70 -2.84 11.30
CA MET A 106 9.63 -1.68 10.41
C MET A 106 8.83 -0.52 10.99
N GLU A 107 8.35 -0.65 12.23
CA GLU A 107 7.49 0.33 12.89
C GLU A 107 8.12 1.73 12.94
N VAL A 108 7.32 2.72 12.61
CA VAL A 108 7.66 4.15 12.64
C VAL A 108 6.84 4.86 13.71
N ASN A 109 7.18 6.10 14.02
CA ASN A 109 6.43 6.89 14.99
C ASN A 109 4.96 7.03 14.56
N PRO A 110 3.97 6.60 15.37
CA PRO A 110 2.56 6.64 15.02
C PRO A 110 2.01 8.06 14.76
N ASN A 111 2.73 9.11 15.18
CA ASN A 111 2.35 10.49 14.84
C ASN A 111 2.69 10.88 13.39
N THR A 112 3.30 9.99 12.60
CA THR A 112 3.69 10.24 11.21
C THR A 112 2.84 9.51 10.19
N PHE A 113 1.76 8.88 10.60
CA PHE A 113 0.77 8.28 9.69
C PHE A 113 -0.65 8.40 10.26
N ASP A 114 -1.65 8.28 9.40
CA ASP A 114 -3.07 8.37 9.74
C ASP A 114 -3.74 7.00 9.69
N ILE A 115 -3.29 6.13 8.81
CA ILE A 115 -3.86 4.82 8.52
C ILE A 115 -2.73 3.79 8.49
N CYS A 116 -3.01 2.60 9.02
CA CYS A 116 -2.08 1.46 8.99
C CYS A 116 -2.56 0.46 7.94
N GLY A 117 -1.72 0.17 6.94
CA GLY A 117 -2.04 -0.70 5.81
C GLY A 117 -1.36 -2.07 5.89
N ASP A 118 -2.07 -3.09 5.41
CA ASP A 118 -1.53 -4.44 5.22
C ASP A 118 -1.83 -4.94 3.80
N ASP A 119 -0.92 -5.73 3.23
CA ASP A 119 -1.06 -6.32 1.90
C ASP A 119 -1.07 -7.84 2.05
N ILE A 120 -2.19 -8.49 1.67
CA ILE A 120 -2.39 -9.92 1.93
C ILE A 120 -2.65 -10.68 0.63
N TYR A 121 -1.72 -11.55 0.28
CA TYR A 121 -1.82 -12.46 -0.84
C TYR A 121 -1.87 -13.90 -0.33
N SER A 122 -3.08 -14.35 0.06
CA SER A 122 -3.28 -15.72 0.57
C SER A 122 -2.88 -16.76 -0.47
N VAL A 123 -2.18 -17.80 0.00
CA VAL A 123 -1.87 -19.00 -0.81
C VAL A 123 -3.04 -19.99 -0.86
N LYS A 124 -4.04 -19.81 0.01
CA LYS A 124 -5.26 -20.60 0.02
C LYS A 124 -6.20 -20.08 -1.05
N GLU A 125 -6.64 -20.97 -1.93
CA GLU A 125 -7.61 -20.63 -2.97
C GLU A 125 -8.97 -20.22 -2.37
N TYR A 126 -9.61 -19.23 -2.98
CA TYR A 126 -10.90 -18.66 -2.55
C TYR A 126 -10.94 -18.22 -1.07
N ASP A 127 -9.83 -17.66 -0.60
CA ASP A 127 -9.72 -17.19 0.79
C ASP A 127 -10.40 -15.83 0.99
N HIS A 128 -11.71 -15.87 1.10
CA HIS A 128 -12.54 -14.70 1.43
C HIS A 128 -12.75 -14.52 2.94
N SER A 129 -11.88 -15.11 3.77
CA SER A 129 -11.93 -14.91 5.22
C SER A 129 -11.68 -13.44 5.60
N SER A 130 -12.09 -13.05 6.79
CA SER A 130 -11.88 -11.72 7.35
C SER A 130 -10.41 -11.35 7.54
N GLN A 131 -9.49 -12.29 7.42
CA GLN A 131 -8.07 -12.16 7.77
C GLN A 131 -7.86 -11.72 9.24
N LYS A 132 -8.71 -12.21 10.14
CA LYS A 132 -8.79 -11.79 11.55
C LYS A 132 -7.44 -11.73 12.24
N GLN A 133 -6.60 -12.77 12.12
CA GLN A 133 -5.30 -12.81 12.81
C GLN A 133 -4.38 -11.67 12.36
N ARG A 134 -4.37 -11.36 11.06
CA ARG A 134 -3.61 -10.22 10.53
C ARG A 134 -4.21 -8.90 10.98
N PHE A 135 -5.53 -8.79 10.97
CA PHE A 135 -6.23 -7.59 11.45
C PHE A 135 -5.90 -7.30 12.93
N GLU A 136 -5.95 -8.32 13.80
CA GLU A 136 -5.58 -8.18 15.21
C GLU A 136 -4.12 -7.76 15.39
N TYR A 137 -3.19 -8.39 14.65
CA TYR A 137 -1.78 -7.98 14.67
C TYR A 137 -1.58 -6.53 14.21
N MET A 138 -2.23 -6.14 13.12
CA MET A 138 -2.14 -4.76 12.62
C MET A 138 -2.80 -3.75 13.56
N THR A 139 -3.79 -4.18 14.36
CA THR A 139 -4.40 -3.34 15.40
C THR A 139 -3.38 -2.90 16.45
N GLU A 140 -2.45 -3.79 16.81
CA GLU A 140 -1.38 -3.46 17.75
C GLU A 140 -0.44 -2.40 17.16
N LEU A 141 -0.11 -2.50 15.87
CA LEU A 141 0.78 -1.58 15.16
C LEU A 141 0.11 -0.25 14.79
N ALA A 142 -1.21 -0.24 14.72
CA ALA A 142 -1.98 0.95 14.33
C ALA A 142 -2.09 2.00 15.45
N HIS A 143 -1.80 1.64 16.70
CA HIS A 143 -1.88 2.56 17.86
C HIS A 143 -3.23 3.30 17.94
N GLY A 144 -4.33 2.59 17.71
CA GLY A 144 -5.70 3.14 17.74
C GLY A 144 -6.14 3.87 16.46
N LYS A 145 -5.35 3.83 15.41
CA LYS A 145 -5.71 4.39 14.10
C LYS A 145 -6.45 3.37 13.25
N MET A 146 -7.04 3.83 12.15
CA MET A 146 -7.74 2.98 11.19
C MET A 146 -6.77 2.00 10.52
N ILE A 147 -7.31 0.82 10.16
CA ILE A 147 -6.55 -0.26 9.52
C ILE A 147 -7.19 -0.57 8.18
N THR A 148 -6.36 -0.74 7.17
CA THR A 148 -6.83 -1.07 5.82
C THR A 148 -6.12 -2.28 5.24
N LEU A 149 -6.85 -3.02 4.39
CA LEU A 149 -6.26 -4.01 3.50
C LEU A 149 -5.87 -3.30 2.20
N SER A 150 -4.67 -2.71 2.19
CA SER A 150 -4.22 -1.81 1.13
C SER A 150 -3.93 -2.52 -0.19
N GLU A 151 -3.65 -3.82 -0.13
CA GLU A 151 -3.66 -4.72 -1.29
C GLU A 151 -4.14 -6.10 -0.89
N CYS A 152 -4.82 -6.80 -1.79
CA CYS A 152 -5.19 -8.20 -1.56
C CYS A 152 -5.28 -9.01 -2.85
N GLY A 153 -5.07 -10.33 -2.72
CA GLY A 153 -5.39 -11.28 -3.79
C GLY A 153 -6.88 -11.62 -3.81
N TYR A 154 -7.47 -11.77 -2.62
CA TYR A 154 -8.89 -12.11 -2.43
C TYR A 154 -9.56 -11.01 -1.61
N ILE A 155 -10.72 -10.53 -2.06
CA ILE A 155 -11.55 -9.61 -1.27
C ILE A 155 -12.14 -10.38 -0.08
N PRO A 156 -12.00 -9.90 1.16
CA PRO A 156 -12.66 -10.52 2.30
C PRO A 156 -14.18 -10.39 2.21
N ASP A 157 -14.89 -11.41 2.69
CA ASP A 157 -16.35 -11.38 2.78
C ASP A 157 -16.79 -10.39 3.87
N PRO A 158 -17.62 -9.38 3.56
CA PRO A 158 -18.10 -8.40 4.54
C PRO A 158 -18.82 -9.03 5.74
N ASP A 159 -19.56 -10.14 5.55
CA ASP A 159 -20.22 -10.85 6.64
C ASP A 159 -19.20 -11.51 7.58
N GLU A 160 -18.13 -12.11 7.04
CA GLU A 160 -17.04 -12.67 7.85
C GLU A 160 -16.25 -11.56 8.57
N MET A 161 -16.01 -10.41 7.90
CA MET A 161 -15.39 -9.25 8.54
C MET A 161 -16.19 -8.76 9.76
N LYS A 162 -17.53 -8.66 9.60
CA LYS A 162 -18.43 -8.23 10.68
C LYS A 162 -18.48 -9.24 11.82
N LYS A 163 -18.61 -10.52 11.51
CA LYS A 163 -18.63 -11.63 12.46
C LYS A 163 -17.36 -11.67 13.32
N ASP A 164 -16.21 -11.46 12.71
CA ASP A 164 -14.91 -11.53 13.35
C ASP A 164 -14.47 -10.19 13.97
N ASN A 165 -15.25 -9.11 13.79
CA ASN A 165 -14.91 -7.74 14.15
C ASN A 165 -13.57 -7.28 13.53
N ALA A 166 -13.32 -7.74 12.31
CA ALA A 166 -12.11 -7.39 11.53
C ALA A 166 -12.49 -6.46 10.37
N MET A 167 -12.90 -5.24 10.72
CA MET A 167 -13.46 -4.26 9.78
C MET A 167 -12.34 -3.45 9.14
N TRP A 168 -11.79 -3.97 8.02
CA TRP A 168 -10.85 -3.24 7.18
C TRP A 168 -11.53 -2.00 6.58
N LEU A 169 -10.87 -0.84 6.68
CA LEU A 169 -11.42 0.43 6.21
C LEU A 169 -11.74 0.43 4.71
N TRP A 170 -10.85 -0.17 3.94
CA TRP A 170 -11.08 -0.55 2.54
C TRP A 170 -10.28 -1.81 2.22
N TRP A 171 -10.55 -2.41 1.08
CA TRP A 171 -9.71 -3.42 0.44
C TRP A 171 -9.45 -3.04 -1.01
N LEU A 172 -8.28 -3.40 -1.52
CA LEU A 172 -7.92 -3.18 -2.91
C LEU A 172 -7.42 -4.50 -3.51
N PRO A 173 -8.23 -5.21 -4.30
CA PRO A 173 -7.73 -6.35 -5.05
C PRO A 173 -6.66 -5.86 -6.04
N TRP A 174 -5.49 -6.53 -6.05
CA TRP A 174 -4.43 -6.12 -6.94
C TRP A 174 -4.85 -6.27 -8.40
N TRP A 175 -4.22 -5.51 -9.28
CA TRP A 175 -4.58 -5.47 -10.68
C TRP A 175 -4.22 -6.76 -11.44
N GLY A 176 -4.62 -6.84 -12.72
CA GLY A 176 -4.25 -7.93 -13.62
C GLY A 176 -4.95 -9.23 -13.26
N GLU A 177 -4.18 -10.31 -13.10
CA GLU A 177 -4.74 -11.66 -12.88
C GLU A 177 -5.62 -11.80 -11.64
N PHE A 178 -5.51 -10.90 -10.67
CA PHE A 178 -6.35 -10.91 -9.47
C PHE A 178 -7.77 -10.40 -9.75
N VAL A 179 -7.98 -9.69 -10.85
CA VAL A 179 -9.29 -9.11 -11.21
C VAL A 179 -9.82 -9.68 -12.51
N TYR A 180 -8.99 -9.81 -13.54
CA TYR A 180 -9.43 -10.20 -14.88
C TYR A 180 -8.53 -11.25 -15.51
N LYS A 181 -9.09 -12.06 -16.43
CA LYS A 181 -8.32 -13.04 -17.24
C LYS A 181 -7.32 -12.33 -18.13
N ARG A 182 -6.13 -12.92 -18.29
CA ARG A 182 -5.03 -12.39 -19.09
C ARG A 182 -4.47 -13.43 -20.03
N GLU A 183 -4.02 -12.94 -21.20
CA GLU A 183 -3.14 -13.67 -22.11
C GLU A 183 -1.80 -12.90 -22.17
N GLY A 184 -0.81 -13.40 -21.47
CA GLY A 184 0.43 -12.67 -21.17
C GLY A 184 0.15 -11.41 -20.35
N TYR A 185 0.47 -10.23 -20.88
CA TYR A 185 0.22 -8.95 -20.21
C TYR A 185 -1.09 -8.25 -20.63
N LYS A 186 -1.86 -8.86 -21.55
CA LYS A 186 -3.08 -8.23 -22.12
C LYS A 186 -4.32 -8.80 -21.43
N PRO A 187 -5.31 -7.95 -21.07
CA PRO A 187 -6.59 -8.42 -20.61
C PRO A 187 -7.35 -9.17 -21.71
N VAL A 188 -8.13 -10.18 -21.32
CA VAL A 188 -9.08 -10.85 -22.19
C VAL A 188 -10.39 -10.06 -22.15
N PHE A 189 -10.97 -9.80 -23.32
CA PHE A 189 -12.26 -9.12 -23.46
C PHE A 189 -13.32 -10.10 -23.97
N ASP A 190 -14.56 -9.90 -23.53
CA ASP A 190 -15.72 -10.59 -24.06
C ASP A 190 -16.16 -10.00 -25.41
N LYS A 191 -17.25 -10.55 -25.96
CA LYS A 191 -17.83 -10.10 -27.23
C LYS A 191 -18.36 -8.65 -27.24
N ASP A 192 -18.66 -8.11 -26.05
CA ASP A 192 -19.20 -6.76 -25.84
C ASP A 192 -18.10 -5.75 -25.44
N GLY A 193 -16.84 -6.20 -25.38
CA GLY A 193 -15.67 -5.37 -25.09
C GLY A 193 -15.36 -5.16 -23.63
N TYR A 194 -16.01 -5.90 -22.71
CA TYR A 194 -15.72 -5.86 -21.28
C TYR A 194 -14.61 -6.85 -20.91
N THR A 195 -13.80 -6.50 -19.91
CA THR A 195 -12.81 -7.43 -19.40
C THR A 195 -13.47 -8.63 -18.73
N VAL A 196 -12.97 -9.84 -19.05
CA VAL A 196 -13.49 -11.08 -18.46
C VAL A 196 -12.92 -11.26 -17.05
N ILE A 197 -13.77 -11.38 -16.04
CA ILE A 197 -13.36 -11.60 -14.64
C ILE A 197 -12.56 -12.89 -14.51
N ASN A 198 -11.49 -12.86 -13.72
CA ASN A 198 -10.72 -14.05 -13.37
C ASN A 198 -11.33 -14.72 -12.14
N GLU A 199 -12.22 -15.67 -12.38
CA GLU A 199 -12.92 -16.39 -11.31
C GLU A 199 -12.05 -17.24 -10.40
N LYS A 200 -10.74 -17.34 -10.68
CA LYS A 200 -9.78 -17.97 -9.76
C LYS A 200 -9.70 -17.23 -8.41
N TYR A 201 -9.82 -15.90 -8.44
CA TYR A 201 -9.69 -15.08 -7.24
C TYR A 201 -11.02 -14.60 -6.68
N MET A 202 -12.01 -14.39 -7.53
CA MET A 202 -13.37 -14.07 -7.10
C MET A 202 -14.36 -14.37 -8.22
N THR A 203 -15.45 -15.05 -7.88
CA THR A 203 -16.51 -15.30 -8.85
C THR A 203 -17.30 -14.03 -9.13
N GLU A 204 -17.93 -13.94 -10.30
CA GLU A 204 -18.80 -12.82 -10.64
C GLU A 204 -19.96 -12.65 -9.63
N ASP A 205 -20.55 -13.77 -9.18
CA ASP A 205 -21.63 -13.76 -8.19
C ASP A 205 -21.14 -13.26 -6.82
N PHE A 206 -19.94 -13.66 -6.38
CA PHE A 206 -19.34 -13.15 -5.15
C PHE A 206 -19.11 -11.65 -5.24
N MET A 207 -18.52 -11.16 -6.35
CA MET A 207 -18.28 -9.75 -6.59
C MET A 207 -19.57 -8.94 -6.53
N LYS A 208 -20.63 -9.39 -7.23
CA LYS A 208 -21.95 -8.74 -7.21
C LYS A 208 -22.54 -8.67 -5.80
N ARG A 209 -22.41 -9.76 -5.03
CA ARG A 209 -22.89 -9.81 -3.64
C ARG A 209 -22.13 -8.83 -2.75
N VAL A 210 -20.81 -8.79 -2.85
CA VAL A 210 -19.97 -7.85 -2.08
C VAL A 210 -20.30 -6.40 -2.43
N MET A 211 -20.42 -6.08 -3.72
CA MET A 211 -20.73 -4.71 -4.17
C MET A 211 -22.15 -4.25 -3.78
N ALA A 212 -23.07 -5.19 -3.60
CA ALA A 212 -24.45 -4.90 -3.16
C ALA A 212 -24.61 -4.97 -1.62
N HIS A 213 -23.55 -5.29 -0.88
CA HIS A 213 -23.62 -5.44 0.56
C HIS A 213 -23.87 -4.08 1.24
N PRO A 214 -24.79 -3.98 2.24
CA PRO A 214 -25.19 -2.72 2.85
C PRO A 214 -24.05 -2.00 3.61
N ASP A 215 -23.05 -2.75 4.08
CA ASP A 215 -21.89 -2.18 4.77
C ASP A 215 -20.72 -1.82 3.81
N VAL A 216 -20.91 -2.01 2.49
CA VAL A 216 -19.91 -1.66 1.47
C VAL A 216 -20.28 -0.36 0.77
N ILE A 217 -19.39 0.60 0.84
CA ILE A 217 -19.58 1.91 0.19
C ILE A 217 -18.88 1.87 -1.17
N MET A 218 -19.65 2.10 -2.22
CA MET A 218 -19.13 2.25 -3.59
C MET A 218 -19.11 3.73 -3.97
N SER A 219 -18.13 4.12 -4.80
CA SER A 219 -18.19 5.42 -5.46
C SER A 219 -19.33 5.42 -6.49
N GLU A 220 -20.12 6.46 -6.51
CA GLU A 220 -21.12 6.72 -7.57
C GLU A 220 -20.46 7.00 -8.91
#